data_e265e0752537d9175eb34485aa5b2332
#
_entry.id   e265e0752537d9175eb34485aa5b2332
#
_cell.length_a   1.000
_cell.length_b   1.000
_cell.length_c   1.000
_cell.angle_alpha   90.00
_cell.angle_beta   90.00
_cell.angle_gamma   90.00
#
_symmetry.space_group_name_H-M   'P 1'
#
loop_
_entity.id
_entity.type
_entity.pdbx_description
1 polymer ?
#
loop_
_entity_poly.entity_id
_entity_poly.type
_entity_poly.pdbx_seq_one_letter_code
_entity_poly.pdbx_strand_id
1 'polypeptide(L)'
;MLGDSLTSQIDWNELLNRTDTINRGIGGDVTEGFLNRMEYIYKVRPKICFILGGGNDIMKNIPVDTTIKNLSLVIEGLKEHKILPVLESVLYSASDFRDSKIYNRKVEILNKKLYDLAIIHSIEWLDLNRILAKDGTLRPEYSFDGIHLTRAGYLIWKQELERILKKYNT
;
A
#
# COMPACT_ATOMS: atom_id res chain seq x y z
N MET A 1 7.26 3.14 -5.81
CA MET A 1 6.57 2.42 -4.71
C MET A 1 6.77 3.21 -3.43
N LEU A 2 5.72 3.74 -2.82
CA LEU A 2 5.72 4.45 -1.53
C LEU A 2 5.00 3.57 -0.50
N GLY A 3 5.63 3.27 0.63
CA GLY A 3 5.01 2.40 1.63
C GLY A 3 5.87 2.10 2.85
N ASP A 4 5.46 1.08 3.58
CA ASP A 4 6.09 0.60 4.81
C ASP A 4 7.02 -0.63 4.58
N SER A 5 7.05 -1.57 5.54
CA SER A 5 7.86 -2.79 5.44
C SER A 5 7.47 -3.68 4.27
N LEU A 6 6.18 -3.80 3.95
CA LEU A 6 5.71 -4.59 2.80
C LEU A 6 6.29 -4.05 1.49
N THR A 7 6.43 -2.75 1.37
CA THR A 7 7.05 -2.12 0.20
C THR A 7 8.58 -2.24 0.23
N SER A 8 9.22 -2.13 1.41
CA SER A 8 10.68 -2.09 1.51
C SER A 8 11.36 -3.44 1.35
N GLN A 9 10.68 -4.56 1.63
CA GLN A 9 11.27 -5.90 1.73
C GLN A 9 11.54 -6.61 0.40
N ILE A 10 11.20 -6.01 -0.73
CA ILE A 10 11.37 -6.63 -2.04
C ILE A 10 12.16 -5.72 -2.99
N ASP A 11 12.98 -6.31 -3.85
CA ASP A 11 13.54 -5.60 -5.00
C ASP A 11 12.48 -5.55 -6.11
N TRP A 12 11.88 -4.37 -6.27
CA TRP A 12 10.83 -4.15 -7.27
C TRP A 12 11.35 -4.21 -8.71
N ASN A 13 12.62 -3.88 -8.94
CA ASN A 13 13.22 -3.98 -10.27
C ASN A 13 13.37 -5.44 -10.68
N GLU A 14 13.87 -6.28 -9.78
CA GLU A 14 13.95 -7.72 -10.01
C GLU A 14 12.54 -8.34 -10.16
N LEU A 15 11.63 -8.03 -9.23
CA LEU A 15 10.28 -8.59 -9.24
C LEU A 15 9.52 -8.26 -10.52
N LEU A 16 9.55 -7.00 -10.96
CA LEU A 16 8.80 -6.51 -12.14
C LEU A 16 9.59 -6.68 -13.44
N ASN A 17 10.84 -7.17 -13.38
CA ASN A 17 11.75 -7.21 -14.52
C ASN A 17 11.88 -5.84 -15.22
N ARG A 18 12.15 -4.79 -14.43
CA ARG A 18 12.26 -3.38 -14.85
C ARG A 18 13.51 -2.75 -14.24
N THR A 19 13.93 -1.61 -14.77
CA THR A 19 15.08 -0.84 -14.25
C THR A 19 14.69 0.57 -13.80
N ASP A 20 13.41 0.92 -13.91
CA ASP A 20 12.87 2.26 -13.66
C ASP A 20 11.92 2.30 -12.44
N THR A 21 11.93 1.27 -11.60
CA THR A 21 11.15 1.24 -10.37
C THR A 21 12.00 1.71 -9.20
N ILE A 22 11.46 2.62 -8.39
CA ILE A 22 12.14 3.13 -7.19
C ILE A 22 11.38 2.68 -5.96
N ASN A 23 12.08 1.96 -5.08
CA ASN A 23 11.58 1.56 -3.78
C ASN A 23 11.72 2.72 -2.78
N ARG A 24 10.59 3.20 -2.27
CA ARG A 24 10.47 4.19 -1.19
C ARG A 24 9.69 3.62 0.00
N GLY A 25 9.84 2.32 0.24
CA GLY A 25 9.35 1.66 1.45
C GLY A 25 10.30 1.90 2.62
N ILE A 26 9.75 2.09 3.82
CA ILE A 26 10.51 2.15 5.09
C ILE A 26 9.80 1.28 6.11
N GLY A 27 10.51 0.30 6.67
CA GLY A 27 9.93 -0.61 7.67
C GLY A 27 9.38 0.13 8.89
N GLY A 28 8.16 -0.20 9.31
CA GLY A 28 7.51 0.40 10.46
C GLY A 28 7.00 1.83 10.27
N ASP A 29 7.09 2.37 9.03
CA ASP A 29 6.64 3.74 8.72
C ASP A 29 5.12 3.89 8.84
N VAL A 30 4.69 5.07 9.26
CA VAL A 30 3.29 5.48 9.34
C VAL A 30 3.00 6.55 8.30
N THR A 31 1.73 6.85 8.08
CA THR A 31 1.33 7.80 7.03
C THR A 31 1.86 9.22 7.22
N GLU A 32 2.14 9.65 8.45
CA GLU A 32 2.86 10.90 8.73
C GLU A 32 4.30 10.87 8.19
N GLY A 33 4.98 9.72 8.30
CA GLY A 33 6.31 9.54 7.73
C GLY A 33 6.31 9.65 6.20
N PHE A 34 5.22 9.23 5.54
CA PHE A 34 5.07 9.43 4.10
C PHE A 34 5.06 10.93 3.74
N LEU A 35 4.27 11.73 4.46
CA LEU A 35 4.22 13.18 4.28
C LEU A 35 5.60 13.83 4.42
N ASN A 36 6.35 13.44 5.45
CA ASN A 36 7.66 14.03 5.77
C ASN A 36 8.73 13.75 4.70
N ARG A 37 8.47 12.84 3.77
CA ARG A 37 9.43 12.45 2.72
C ARG A 37 8.91 12.61 1.29
N MET A 38 7.78 13.30 1.10
CA MET A 38 7.21 13.52 -0.24
C MET A 38 8.14 14.29 -1.17
N GLU A 39 8.98 15.18 -0.65
CA GLU A 39 9.98 15.91 -1.44
C GLU A 39 10.91 14.98 -2.24
N TYR A 40 11.28 13.82 -1.67
CA TYR A 40 12.10 12.83 -2.37
C TYR A 40 11.34 12.13 -3.51
N ILE A 41 10.02 12.01 -3.41
CA ILE A 41 9.18 11.50 -4.49
C ILE A 41 9.10 12.54 -5.62
N TYR A 42 8.86 13.79 -5.26
CA TYR A 42 8.75 14.89 -6.23
C TYR A 42 10.04 15.11 -7.02
N LYS A 43 11.21 14.99 -6.37
CA LYS A 43 12.53 15.11 -7.04
C LYS A 43 12.74 14.05 -8.11
N VAL A 44 12.24 12.84 -7.90
CA VAL A 44 12.37 11.72 -8.85
C VAL A 44 11.41 11.85 -10.02
N ARG A 45 10.28 12.54 -9.85
CA ARG A 45 9.23 12.74 -10.86
C ARG A 45 8.76 11.43 -11.51
N PRO A 46 8.33 10.42 -10.77
CA PRO A 46 7.83 9.21 -11.37
C PRO A 46 6.53 9.49 -12.13
N LYS A 47 6.23 8.71 -13.16
CA LYS A 47 4.94 8.80 -13.87
C LYS A 47 3.78 8.35 -12.98
N ILE A 48 4.02 7.32 -12.17
CA ILE A 48 3.03 6.67 -11.30
C ILE A 48 3.63 6.40 -9.92
N CYS A 49 2.84 6.59 -8.86
CA CYS A 49 3.21 6.27 -7.48
C CYS A 49 2.16 5.34 -6.87
N PHE A 50 2.56 4.09 -6.61
CA PHE A 50 1.76 3.15 -5.83
C PHE A 50 1.97 3.43 -4.35
N ILE A 51 0.88 3.48 -3.57
CA ILE A 51 0.86 3.91 -2.18
C ILE A 51 0.21 2.81 -1.34
N LEU A 52 1.00 2.15 -0.50
CA LEU A 52 0.53 1.18 0.47
C LEU A 52 0.92 1.63 1.87
N GLY A 53 -0.05 1.94 2.73
CA GLY A 53 0.21 2.37 4.10
C GLY A 53 -1.04 2.51 4.94
N GLY A 54 -0.84 2.54 6.28
CA GLY A 54 -1.90 2.60 7.28
C GLY A 54 -1.92 1.38 8.21
N GLY A 55 -1.26 0.29 7.84
CA GLY A 55 -1.13 -0.88 8.71
C GLY A 55 -0.40 -0.57 10.02
N ASN A 56 0.71 0.17 9.94
CA ASN A 56 1.44 0.63 11.12
C ASN A 56 0.68 1.68 11.91
N ASP A 57 -0.11 2.52 11.26
CA ASP A 57 -1.00 3.47 11.94
C ASP A 57 -1.99 2.72 12.85
N ILE A 58 -2.61 1.64 12.34
CA ILE A 58 -3.49 0.76 13.13
C ILE A 58 -2.74 0.15 14.32
N MET A 59 -1.54 -0.40 14.11
CA MET A 59 -0.74 -1.04 15.16
C MET A 59 -0.32 -0.04 16.25
N LYS A 60 -0.06 1.21 15.87
CA LYS A 60 0.32 2.30 16.78
C LYS A 60 -0.89 3.05 17.34
N ASN A 61 -2.12 2.56 17.08
CA ASN A 61 -3.38 3.19 17.48
C ASN A 61 -3.52 4.67 17.05
N ILE A 62 -2.96 5.02 15.90
CA ILE A 62 -3.20 6.33 15.26
C ILE A 62 -4.66 6.35 14.79
N PRO A 63 -5.41 7.43 15.07
CA PRO A 63 -6.81 7.53 14.64
C PRO A 63 -6.97 7.38 13.13
N VAL A 64 -7.96 6.61 12.69
CA VAL A 64 -8.22 6.37 11.26
C VAL A 64 -8.38 7.66 10.48
N ASP A 65 -9.04 8.67 11.06
CA ASP A 65 -9.23 9.96 10.39
C ASP A 65 -7.91 10.72 10.17
N THR A 66 -6.92 10.53 11.07
CA THR A 66 -5.56 11.06 10.90
C THR A 66 -4.86 10.34 9.72
N THR A 67 -4.97 9.02 9.65
CA THR A 67 -4.43 8.21 8.54
C THR A 67 -5.01 8.66 7.19
N ILE A 68 -6.34 8.82 7.13
CA ILE A 68 -7.04 9.28 5.92
C ILE A 68 -6.61 10.70 5.53
N LYS A 69 -6.52 11.62 6.50
CA LYS A 69 -6.04 12.99 6.26
C LYS A 69 -4.63 13.00 5.68
N ASN A 70 -3.72 12.23 6.27
CA ASN A 70 -2.34 12.14 5.79
C ASN A 70 -2.27 11.61 4.35
N LEU A 71 -3.01 10.54 4.05
CA LEU A 71 -3.04 9.97 2.69
C LEU A 71 -3.73 10.89 1.68
N SER A 72 -4.75 11.67 2.08
CA SER A 72 -5.32 12.71 1.23
C SER A 72 -4.26 13.74 0.82
N LEU A 73 -3.49 14.25 1.77
CA LEU A 73 -2.41 15.20 1.50
C LEU A 73 -1.30 14.60 0.62
N VAL A 74 -0.96 13.32 0.80
CA VAL A 74 -0.03 12.59 -0.08
C VAL A 74 -0.56 12.56 -1.52
N ILE A 75 -1.83 12.19 -1.69
CA ILE A 75 -2.48 12.11 -3.01
C ILE A 75 -2.55 13.50 -3.68
N GLU A 76 -2.94 14.53 -2.94
CA GLU A 76 -3.00 15.90 -3.42
C GLU A 76 -1.63 16.38 -3.91
N GLY A 77 -0.59 16.20 -3.10
CA GLY A 77 0.77 16.56 -3.46
C GLY A 77 1.29 15.81 -4.69
N LEU A 78 0.97 14.52 -4.86
CA LEU A 78 1.32 13.78 -6.07
C LEU A 78 0.62 14.38 -7.31
N LYS A 79 -0.68 14.67 -7.21
CA LYS A 79 -1.45 15.26 -8.32
C LYS A 79 -0.94 16.65 -8.71
N GLU A 80 -0.60 17.48 -7.75
CA GLU A 80 0.02 18.81 -7.99
C GLU A 80 1.33 18.70 -8.78
N HIS A 81 2.11 17.64 -8.52
CA HIS A 81 3.34 17.35 -9.24
C HIS A 81 3.14 16.51 -10.51
N LYS A 82 1.88 16.31 -10.95
CA LYS A 82 1.52 15.53 -12.15
C LYS A 82 1.98 14.06 -12.08
N ILE A 83 2.04 13.50 -10.89
CA ILE A 83 2.33 12.09 -10.63
C ILE A 83 1.00 11.37 -10.44
N LEU A 84 0.75 10.29 -11.19
CA LEU A 84 -0.46 9.49 -11.07
C LEU A 84 -0.43 8.68 -9.76
N PRO A 85 -1.31 8.93 -8.78
CA PRO A 85 -1.37 8.11 -7.58
C PRO A 85 -2.22 6.86 -7.81
N VAL A 86 -1.76 5.74 -7.27
CA VAL A 86 -2.54 4.49 -7.14
C VAL A 86 -2.57 4.15 -5.66
N LEU A 87 -3.75 4.13 -5.06
CA LEU A 87 -3.93 3.80 -3.65
C LEU A 87 -4.20 2.30 -3.51
N GLU A 88 -3.45 1.64 -2.63
CA GLU A 88 -3.55 0.20 -2.40
C GLU A 88 -4.23 -0.09 -1.06
N SER A 89 -4.94 -1.22 -0.99
CA SER A 89 -5.55 -1.65 0.28
C SER A 89 -4.49 -2.03 1.30
N VAL A 90 -4.71 -1.68 2.56
CA VAL A 90 -3.97 -2.26 3.69
C VAL A 90 -4.31 -3.74 3.76
N LEU A 91 -3.29 -4.60 3.90
CA LEU A 91 -3.51 -6.04 3.95
C LEU A 91 -4.08 -6.47 5.30
N TYR A 92 -4.96 -7.48 5.27
CA TYR A 92 -5.31 -8.22 6.47
C TYR A 92 -4.08 -8.96 7.01
N SER A 93 -4.09 -9.26 8.30
CA SER A 93 -3.17 -10.22 8.89
C SER A 93 -3.73 -11.65 8.76
N ALA A 94 -2.84 -12.65 8.80
CA ALA A 94 -3.24 -14.04 8.91
C ALA A 94 -3.84 -14.33 10.29
N SER A 95 -4.57 -15.46 10.40
CA SER A 95 -5.33 -15.80 11.61
C SER A 95 -4.46 -16.11 12.82
N ASP A 96 -3.22 -16.51 12.62
CA ASP A 96 -2.22 -16.82 13.65
C ASP A 96 -1.43 -15.58 14.12
N PHE A 97 -1.60 -14.44 13.45
CA PHE A 97 -1.01 -13.18 13.92
C PHE A 97 -1.67 -12.75 15.25
N ARG A 98 -0.84 -12.25 16.18
CA ARG A 98 -1.35 -11.77 17.48
C ARG A 98 -2.42 -10.70 17.29
N ASP A 99 -3.55 -10.87 17.98
CA ASP A 99 -4.71 -9.95 17.92
C ASP A 99 -5.29 -9.75 16.50
N SER A 100 -5.09 -10.73 15.60
CA SER A 100 -5.50 -10.68 14.19
C SER A 100 -6.96 -10.23 13.99
N LYS A 101 -7.90 -10.73 14.80
CA LYS A 101 -9.32 -10.35 14.69
C LYS A 101 -9.54 -8.86 14.94
N ILE A 102 -8.85 -8.28 15.93
CA ILE A 102 -8.95 -6.85 16.27
C ILE A 102 -8.29 -6.02 15.17
N TYR A 103 -7.10 -6.42 14.74
CA TYR A 103 -6.37 -5.76 13.67
C TYR A 103 -7.18 -5.77 12.37
N ASN A 104 -7.67 -6.93 11.93
CA ASN A 104 -8.40 -7.09 10.68
C ASN A 104 -9.71 -6.30 10.65
N ARG A 105 -10.42 -6.21 11.79
CA ARG A 105 -11.60 -5.33 11.87
C ARG A 105 -11.25 -3.85 11.67
N LYS A 106 -10.11 -3.40 12.21
CA LYS A 106 -9.63 -2.02 11.97
C LYS A 106 -9.20 -1.83 10.51
N VAL A 107 -8.54 -2.83 9.90
CA VAL A 107 -8.18 -2.83 8.48
C VAL A 107 -9.42 -2.71 7.60
N GLU A 108 -10.47 -3.46 7.88
CA GLU A 108 -11.73 -3.39 7.14
C GLU A 108 -12.32 -1.97 7.14
N ILE A 109 -12.37 -1.34 8.34
CA ILE A 109 -12.86 0.03 8.50
C ILE A 109 -11.97 1.02 7.73
N LEU A 110 -10.65 0.87 7.83
CA LEU A 110 -9.71 1.74 7.12
C LEU A 110 -9.82 1.57 5.61
N ASN A 111 -9.84 0.35 5.10
CA ASN A 111 -9.93 0.08 3.67
C ASN A 111 -11.21 0.63 3.04
N LYS A 112 -12.33 0.58 3.75
CA LYS A 112 -13.56 1.23 3.29
C LYS A 112 -13.36 2.74 3.10
N LYS A 113 -12.74 3.41 4.07
CA LYS A 113 -12.44 4.85 3.96
C LYS A 113 -11.38 5.16 2.90
N LEU A 114 -10.40 4.27 2.69
CA LEU A 114 -9.40 4.42 1.62
C LEU A 114 -10.05 4.27 0.24
N TYR A 115 -10.98 3.35 0.09
CA TYR A 115 -11.77 3.24 -1.14
C TYR A 115 -12.58 4.51 -1.42
N ASP A 116 -13.29 5.04 -0.40
CA ASP A 116 -14.02 6.29 -0.51
C ASP A 116 -13.08 7.46 -0.86
N LEU A 117 -11.88 7.51 -0.26
CA LEU A 117 -10.86 8.49 -0.57
C LEU A 117 -10.40 8.40 -2.03
N ALA A 118 -10.20 7.19 -2.55
CA ALA A 118 -9.82 6.99 -3.95
C ALA A 118 -10.91 7.51 -4.91
N ILE A 119 -12.19 7.30 -4.59
CA ILE A 119 -13.32 7.84 -5.36
C ILE A 119 -13.33 9.37 -5.30
N ILE A 120 -13.22 9.97 -4.12
CA ILE A 120 -13.21 11.44 -3.93
C ILE A 120 -12.12 12.09 -4.77
N HIS A 121 -10.92 11.50 -4.78
CA HIS A 121 -9.79 12.04 -5.56
C HIS A 121 -9.78 11.59 -7.01
N SER A 122 -10.74 10.73 -7.44
CA SER A 122 -10.81 10.14 -8.80
C SER A 122 -9.48 9.48 -9.20
N ILE A 123 -8.95 8.64 -8.32
CA ILE A 123 -7.70 7.90 -8.54
C ILE A 123 -7.94 6.39 -8.59
N GLU A 124 -6.93 5.66 -9.07
CA GLU A 124 -6.97 4.20 -9.12
C GLU A 124 -6.93 3.60 -7.70
N TRP A 125 -7.81 2.62 -7.45
CA TRP A 125 -7.83 1.80 -6.25
C TRP A 125 -7.40 0.38 -6.58
N LEU A 126 -6.43 -0.14 -5.83
CA LEU A 126 -5.94 -1.51 -5.95
C LEU A 126 -6.25 -2.29 -4.68
N ASP A 127 -7.30 -3.12 -4.73
CA ASP A 127 -7.65 -4.00 -3.62
C ASP A 127 -6.87 -5.32 -3.68
N LEU A 128 -5.75 -5.37 -2.98
CA LEU A 128 -4.90 -6.56 -2.87
C LEU A 128 -5.57 -7.66 -2.04
N ASN A 129 -6.44 -7.31 -1.08
CA ASN A 129 -7.12 -8.30 -0.24
C ASN A 129 -8.09 -9.18 -1.03
N ARG A 130 -8.61 -8.69 -2.16
CA ARG A 130 -9.46 -9.46 -3.06
C ARG A 130 -8.80 -10.77 -3.51
N ILE A 131 -7.47 -10.81 -3.57
CA ILE A 131 -6.70 -11.94 -4.09
C ILE A 131 -5.84 -12.61 -3.00
N LEU A 132 -5.27 -11.80 -2.11
CA LEU A 132 -4.37 -12.30 -1.06
C LEU A 132 -5.11 -12.80 0.18
N ALA A 133 -6.37 -12.39 0.37
CA ALA A 133 -7.14 -12.74 1.56
C ALA A 133 -8.31 -13.70 1.24
N LYS A 134 -8.78 -14.35 2.29
CA LYS A 134 -10.02 -15.13 2.30
C LYS A 134 -10.69 -14.95 3.66
N ASP A 135 -12.01 -14.76 3.64
CA ASP A 135 -12.83 -14.63 4.86
C ASP A 135 -12.27 -13.57 5.85
N GLY A 136 -11.78 -12.43 5.31
CA GLY A 136 -11.25 -11.32 6.10
C GLY A 136 -9.88 -11.58 6.76
N THR A 137 -9.14 -12.59 6.29
CA THR A 137 -7.80 -12.92 6.76
C THR A 137 -6.84 -13.12 5.59
N LEU A 138 -5.57 -12.71 5.76
CA LEU A 138 -4.51 -13.03 4.82
C LEU A 138 -4.34 -14.54 4.75
N ARG A 139 -4.25 -15.09 3.53
CA ARG A 139 -4.06 -16.53 3.34
C ARG A 139 -2.68 -16.94 3.86
N PRO A 140 -2.58 -18.04 4.65
CA PRO A 140 -1.33 -18.46 5.29
C PRO A 140 -0.18 -18.68 4.30
N GLU A 141 -0.46 -19.19 3.10
CA GLU A 141 0.55 -19.42 2.07
C GLU A 141 1.22 -18.15 1.55
N TYR A 142 0.60 -17.00 1.77
CA TYR A 142 1.12 -15.70 1.35
C TYR A 142 1.83 -14.92 2.44
N SER A 143 1.91 -15.43 3.67
CA SER A 143 2.62 -14.78 4.76
C SER A 143 3.55 -15.76 5.48
N PHE A 144 4.67 -15.26 6.01
CA PHE A 144 5.60 -16.07 6.81
C PHE A 144 5.54 -15.75 8.31
N ASP A 145 4.95 -14.63 8.71
CA ASP A 145 4.81 -14.19 10.11
C ASP A 145 3.41 -13.65 10.45
N GLY A 146 2.47 -13.81 9.51
CA GLY A 146 1.10 -13.34 9.64
C GLY A 146 0.84 -11.92 9.12
N ILE A 147 1.89 -11.15 8.77
CA ILE A 147 1.81 -9.78 8.24
C ILE A 147 2.59 -9.63 6.94
N HIS A 148 3.86 -10.05 6.93
CA HIS A 148 4.75 -9.86 5.80
C HIS A 148 4.57 -10.97 4.76
N LEU A 149 4.70 -10.60 3.49
CA LEU A 149 4.41 -11.49 2.39
C LEU A 149 5.57 -12.46 2.10
N THR A 150 5.20 -13.70 1.77
CA THR A 150 6.10 -14.64 1.10
C THR A 150 6.34 -14.20 -0.36
N ARG A 151 7.33 -14.85 -1.01
CA ARG A 151 7.54 -14.65 -2.47
C ARG A 151 6.26 -14.92 -3.26
N ALA A 152 5.45 -15.90 -2.88
CA ALA A 152 4.18 -16.19 -3.54
C ALA A 152 3.20 -15.02 -3.46
N GLY A 153 3.08 -14.38 -2.29
CA GLY A 153 2.28 -13.17 -2.10
C GLY A 153 2.74 -12.01 -2.98
N TYR A 154 4.07 -11.77 -3.05
CA TYR A 154 4.62 -10.74 -3.92
C TYR A 154 4.39 -11.01 -5.41
N LEU A 155 4.40 -12.27 -5.86
CA LEU A 155 4.07 -12.61 -7.25
C LEU A 155 2.61 -12.30 -7.60
N ILE A 156 1.69 -12.47 -6.66
CA ILE A 156 0.29 -12.04 -6.83
C ILE A 156 0.21 -10.52 -6.92
N TRP A 157 0.89 -9.80 -6.01
CA TRP A 157 0.93 -8.34 -6.06
C TRP A 157 1.52 -7.82 -7.38
N LYS A 158 2.61 -8.43 -7.86
CA LYS A 158 3.19 -8.15 -9.18
C LYS A 158 2.15 -8.14 -10.31
N GLN A 159 1.33 -9.19 -10.39
CA GLN A 159 0.32 -9.32 -11.46
C GLN A 159 -0.64 -8.12 -11.50
N GLU A 160 -1.05 -7.65 -10.33
CA GLU A 160 -1.94 -6.48 -10.23
C GLU A 160 -1.22 -5.17 -10.57
N LEU A 161 0.04 -5.02 -10.16
CA LEU A 161 0.85 -3.86 -10.56
C LEU A 161 1.04 -3.82 -12.08
N GLU A 162 1.38 -4.96 -12.71
CA GLU A 162 1.55 -5.06 -14.16
C GLU A 162 0.25 -4.72 -14.91
N ARG A 163 -0.91 -5.14 -14.39
CA ARG A 163 -2.22 -4.79 -14.96
C ARG A 163 -2.44 -3.27 -14.99
N ILE A 164 -2.07 -2.59 -13.89
CA ILE A 164 -2.20 -1.13 -13.80
C ILE A 164 -1.15 -0.43 -14.68
N LEU A 165 0.10 -0.86 -14.64
CA LEU A 165 1.16 -0.31 -15.47
C LEU A 165 0.81 -0.40 -16.96
N LYS A 166 0.27 -1.54 -17.40
CA LYS A 166 -0.23 -1.73 -18.77
C LYS A 166 -1.36 -0.77 -19.14
N LYS A 167 -2.31 -0.54 -18.22
CA LYS A 167 -3.43 0.40 -18.43
C LYS A 167 -2.94 1.82 -18.71
N TYR A 168 -1.84 2.24 -18.08
CA TYR A 168 -1.28 3.59 -18.21
C TYR A 168 -0.08 3.70 -19.16
N ASN A 169 0.22 2.64 -19.93
CA ASN A 169 1.36 2.59 -20.87
C ASN A 169 2.70 2.99 -20.20
N THR A 170 2.93 2.42 -19.04
CA THR A 170 4.13 2.68 -18.24
C THR A 170 4.95 1.43 -18.03
#